data_bde9d9dc24d3a2fd7ce956fb43e2f6ff
#
_entry.id   bde9d9dc24d3a2fd7ce956fb43e2f6ff
#
_cell.length_a   1.000
_cell.length_b   1.000
_cell.length_c   1.000
_cell.angle_alpha   90.00
_cell.angle_beta   90.00
_cell.angle_gamma   90.00
#
_symmetry.space_group_name_H-M   'P 1'
#
loop_
_entity.id
_entity.type
_entity.pdbx_description
1 polymer ?
#
loop_
_entity_poly.entity_id
_entity_poly.type
_entity_poly.pdbx_seq_one_letter_code
_entity_poly.pdbx_strand_id
1 'polypeptide(L)'
;MKKILLFPAAILLSACNSTTSQLHEAAELFNAGRESDAVVIYRAIATQGDPEAQLQLAKCYDFGKGVDQNMQEAVMWYTRSAEGGNSNAQDNLGTCYISGTGVEQNMEKAFYWYNRAAAAGNASALNNLGLCYRNGEGTPKDDIMAAACFLKAAEMNNANAQYNLGRCYFHGLGVPCDLALAQAWITKASTQGHQNAILFMQDNNWQQLPPMP
;
A
#
# COMPACT_ATOMS: atom_id res chain seq x y z
N MET A 1 28.62 23.47 -38.91
CA MET A 1 27.25 23.05 -38.60
C MET A 1 27.09 23.07 -37.10
N LYS A 2 26.43 24.08 -36.57
CA LYS A 2 26.15 24.22 -35.13
C LYS A 2 24.96 23.32 -34.77
N LYS A 3 25.18 22.30 -33.95
CA LYS A 3 24.09 21.55 -33.35
C LYS A 3 23.37 22.45 -32.36
N ILE A 4 22.17 22.89 -32.71
CA ILE A 4 21.24 23.54 -31.80
C ILE A 4 20.73 22.44 -30.85
N LEU A 5 21.20 22.49 -29.60
CA LEU A 5 20.61 21.75 -28.51
C LEU A 5 19.20 22.35 -28.26
N LEU A 6 18.18 21.66 -28.75
CA LEU A 6 16.80 21.92 -28.37
C LEU A 6 16.66 21.52 -26.90
N PHE A 7 16.79 22.46 -25.99
CA PHE A 7 16.27 22.34 -24.64
C PHE A 7 14.75 22.20 -24.77
N PRO A 8 14.11 21.20 -24.12
CA PRO A 8 12.67 21.09 -24.18
C PRO A 8 12.06 22.35 -23.53
N ALA A 9 11.29 23.09 -24.31
CA ALA A 9 10.62 24.35 -23.93
C ALA A 9 9.52 24.18 -22.84
N ALA A 10 9.43 23.01 -22.22
CA ALA A 10 8.39 22.67 -21.23
C ALA A 10 8.67 23.20 -19.81
N ILE A 11 9.88 23.68 -19.51
CA ILE A 11 10.27 24.05 -18.13
C ILE A 11 9.90 25.50 -17.76
N LEU A 12 9.53 26.34 -18.70
CA LEU A 12 9.31 27.80 -18.46
C LEU A 12 7.84 28.22 -18.30
N LEU A 13 6.86 27.31 -18.38
CA LEU A 13 5.43 27.64 -18.22
C LEU A 13 4.84 27.34 -16.84
N SER A 14 5.61 26.83 -15.87
CA SER A 14 5.06 26.33 -14.60
C SER A 14 5.00 27.37 -13.46
N ALA A 15 5.35 28.61 -13.68
CA ALA A 15 5.38 29.63 -12.62
C ALA A 15 3.99 30.08 -12.12
N CYS A 16 2.88 29.61 -12.71
CA CYS A 16 1.49 29.93 -12.32
C CYS A 16 0.61 28.73 -12.01
N ASN A 17 1.07 27.48 -12.18
CA ASN A 17 0.25 26.31 -11.89
C ASN A 17 0.40 25.92 -10.42
N SER A 18 -0.74 25.70 -9.74
CA SER A 18 -0.74 25.15 -8.36
C SER A 18 -0.05 23.78 -8.33
N THR A 19 0.55 23.40 -7.20
CA THR A 19 1.14 22.05 -6.98
C THR A 19 0.18 20.93 -7.40
N THR A 20 -1.11 21.09 -7.11
CA THR A 20 -2.16 20.14 -7.50
C THR A 20 -2.26 19.99 -9.02
N SER A 21 -2.19 21.09 -9.80
CA SER A 21 -2.22 21.04 -11.26
C SER A 21 -0.98 20.35 -11.84
N GLN A 22 0.19 20.61 -11.27
CA GLN A 22 1.43 19.96 -11.69
C GLN A 22 1.46 18.47 -11.36
N LEU A 23 0.91 18.05 -10.20
CA LEU A 23 0.73 16.63 -9.85
C LEU A 23 -0.22 15.92 -10.82
N HIS A 24 -1.30 16.59 -11.21
CA HIS A 24 -2.22 16.06 -12.20
C HIS A 24 -1.55 15.87 -13.57
N GLU A 25 -0.83 16.89 -14.06
CA GLU A 25 -0.05 16.81 -15.31
C GLU A 25 0.96 15.65 -15.26
N ALA A 26 1.68 15.48 -14.13
CA ALA A 26 2.63 14.38 -13.97
C ALA A 26 1.92 13.02 -14.03
N ALA A 27 0.75 12.89 -13.41
CA ALA A 27 -0.05 11.66 -13.45
C ALA A 27 -0.56 11.35 -14.87
N GLU A 28 -0.99 12.36 -15.63
CA GLU A 28 -1.39 12.19 -17.04
C GLU A 28 -0.22 11.75 -17.92
N LEU A 29 0.96 12.36 -17.76
CA LEU A 29 2.18 11.96 -18.46
C LEU A 29 2.55 10.51 -18.13
N PHE A 30 2.50 10.14 -16.85
CA PHE A 30 2.81 8.79 -16.41
C PHE A 30 1.85 7.76 -17.05
N ASN A 31 0.54 8.03 -17.05
CA ASN A 31 -0.48 7.18 -17.66
C ASN A 31 -0.38 7.10 -19.18
N ALA A 32 0.17 8.13 -19.82
CA ALA A 32 0.45 8.17 -21.26
C ALA A 32 1.76 7.44 -21.66
N GLY A 33 2.44 6.78 -20.71
CA GLY A 33 3.71 6.09 -20.95
C GLY A 33 4.93 7.02 -21.04
N ARG A 34 4.77 8.32 -20.73
CA ARG A 34 5.84 9.32 -20.65
C ARG A 34 6.41 9.41 -19.23
N GLU A 35 6.81 8.26 -18.69
CA GLU A 35 7.18 8.11 -17.28
C GLU A 35 8.38 8.99 -16.90
N SER A 36 9.38 9.13 -17.80
CA SER A 36 10.55 9.97 -17.53
C SER A 36 10.20 11.46 -17.41
N ASP A 37 9.23 11.94 -18.19
CA ASP A 37 8.76 13.33 -18.11
C ASP A 37 7.99 13.56 -16.80
N ALA A 38 7.15 12.59 -16.41
CA ALA A 38 6.43 12.62 -15.13
C ALA A 38 7.39 12.69 -13.94
N VAL A 39 8.47 11.90 -13.96
CA VAL A 39 9.50 11.87 -12.91
C VAL A 39 10.17 13.24 -12.73
N VAL A 40 10.41 13.99 -13.79
CA VAL A 40 10.98 15.35 -13.70
C VAL A 40 10.05 16.25 -12.88
N ILE A 41 8.75 16.20 -13.13
CA ILE A 41 7.76 17.00 -12.41
C ILE A 41 7.62 16.51 -10.95
N TYR A 42 7.48 15.19 -10.73
CA TYR A 42 7.41 14.63 -9.36
C TYR A 42 8.62 15.04 -8.53
N ARG A 43 9.84 14.97 -9.10
CA ARG A 43 11.07 15.35 -8.40
C ARG A 43 11.10 16.84 -8.05
N ALA A 44 10.67 17.71 -8.96
CA ALA A 44 10.61 19.14 -8.71
C ALA A 44 9.69 19.49 -7.54
N ILE A 45 8.52 18.85 -7.47
CA ILE A 45 7.54 19.06 -6.40
C ILE A 45 7.97 18.36 -5.09
N ALA A 46 8.50 17.13 -5.17
CA ALA A 46 8.96 16.35 -4.01
C ALA A 46 10.09 17.06 -3.26
N THR A 47 11.00 17.74 -3.97
CA THR A 47 12.06 18.52 -3.35
C THR A 47 11.55 19.78 -2.63
N GLN A 48 10.35 20.24 -2.92
CA GLN A 48 9.66 21.32 -2.19
C GLN A 48 8.93 20.83 -0.94
N GLY A 49 8.91 19.50 -0.71
CA GLY A 49 8.36 18.90 0.51
C GLY A 49 6.94 18.36 0.38
N ASP A 50 6.35 18.33 -0.82
CA ASP A 50 5.01 17.78 -1.02
C ASP A 50 5.00 16.24 -0.80
N PRO A 51 4.22 15.73 0.18
CA PRO A 51 4.26 14.31 0.53
C PRO A 51 3.70 13.39 -0.58
N GLU A 52 2.75 13.86 -1.38
CA GLU A 52 2.20 13.06 -2.48
C GLU A 52 3.21 12.92 -3.62
N ALA A 53 3.87 14.02 -4.02
CA ALA A 53 4.94 13.96 -5.00
C ALA A 53 6.10 13.06 -4.54
N GLN A 54 6.45 13.12 -3.26
CA GLN A 54 7.47 12.26 -2.66
C GLN A 54 7.07 10.77 -2.74
N LEU A 55 5.79 10.43 -2.46
CA LEU A 55 5.26 9.08 -2.64
C LEU A 55 5.37 8.62 -4.09
N GLN A 56 4.94 9.45 -5.04
CA GLN A 56 4.97 9.07 -6.46
C GLN A 56 6.40 8.90 -6.96
N LEU A 57 7.33 9.78 -6.57
CA LEU A 57 8.75 9.63 -6.89
C LEU A 57 9.36 8.38 -6.27
N ALA A 58 9.01 8.06 -5.01
CA ALA A 58 9.42 6.82 -4.36
C ALA A 58 8.99 5.59 -5.15
N LYS A 59 7.73 5.54 -5.60
CA LYS A 59 7.22 4.47 -6.46
C LYS A 59 7.96 4.37 -7.80
N CYS A 60 8.33 5.51 -8.39
CA CYS A 60 9.11 5.50 -9.63
C CYS A 60 10.45 4.78 -9.44
N TYR A 61 11.15 5.05 -8.33
CA TYR A 61 12.38 4.35 -8.00
C TYR A 61 12.17 2.89 -7.59
N ASP A 62 11.06 2.59 -6.88
CA ASP A 62 10.72 1.23 -6.44
C ASP A 62 10.49 0.29 -7.65
N PHE A 63 9.74 0.77 -8.65
CA PHE A 63 9.37 -0.05 -9.82
C PHE A 63 10.24 0.19 -11.06
N GLY A 64 11.23 1.10 -11.00
CA GLY A 64 12.05 1.46 -12.16
C GLY A 64 11.25 2.15 -13.28
N LYS A 65 10.27 2.98 -12.91
CA LYS A 65 9.38 3.66 -13.85
C LYS A 65 9.86 5.08 -14.15
N GLY A 66 10.35 5.29 -15.37
CA GLY A 66 10.91 6.57 -15.81
C GLY A 66 12.28 6.91 -15.23
N VAL A 67 12.81 6.06 -14.35
CA VAL A 67 14.17 6.08 -13.77
C VAL A 67 14.67 4.66 -13.57
N ASP A 68 15.97 4.47 -13.41
CA ASP A 68 16.52 3.18 -13.01
C ASP A 68 16.02 2.81 -11.61
N GLN A 69 15.65 1.54 -11.43
CA GLN A 69 15.21 1.03 -10.14
C GLN A 69 16.29 1.23 -9.07
N ASN A 70 15.91 1.81 -7.94
CA ASN A 70 16.80 2.03 -6.82
C ASN A 70 16.03 2.01 -5.50
N MET A 71 16.12 0.90 -4.78
CA MET A 71 15.37 0.71 -3.55
C MET A 71 15.83 1.63 -2.40
N GLN A 72 17.10 2.02 -2.36
CA GLN A 72 17.60 2.98 -1.37
C GLN A 72 16.99 4.37 -1.58
N GLU A 73 16.94 4.82 -2.85
CA GLU A 73 16.24 6.07 -3.21
C GLU A 73 14.74 5.98 -2.91
N ALA A 74 14.11 4.85 -3.24
CA ALA A 74 12.69 4.63 -2.94
C ALA A 74 12.40 4.76 -1.44
N VAL A 75 13.19 4.09 -0.59
CA VAL A 75 13.04 4.15 0.88
C VAL A 75 13.28 5.57 1.40
N MET A 76 14.26 6.28 0.87
CA MET A 76 14.52 7.68 1.26
C MET A 76 13.29 8.56 0.98
N TRP A 77 12.69 8.45 -0.21
CA TRP A 77 11.52 9.22 -0.57
C TRP A 77 10.25 8.76 0.15
N TYR A 78 10.07 7.43 0.35
CA TYR A 78 8.99 6.91 1.20
C TYR A 78 9.10 7.47 2.63
N THR A 79 10.31 7.55 3.20
CA THR A 79 10.51 8.09 4.55
C THR A 79 10.08 9.56 4.63
N ARG A 80 10.51 10.39 3.70
CA ARG A 80 10.11 11.81 3.67
C ARG A 80 8.59 11.98 3.56
N SER A 81 7.98 11.24 2.65
CA SER A 81 6.52 11.24 2.45
C SER A 81 5.77 10.75 3.70
N ALA A 82 6.27 9.68 4.34
CA ALA A 82 5.70 9.11 5.55
C ALA A 82 5.79 10.06 6.76
N GLU A 83 6.92 10.76 6.91
CA GLU A 83 7.13 11.82 7.90
C GLU A 83 6.20 13.00 7.64
N GLY A 84 5.95 13.32 6.36
CA GLY A 84 4.96 14.32 5.92
C GLY A 84 3.49 13.88 6.10
N GLY A 85 3.24 12.68 6.63
CA GLY A 85 1.90 12.20 7.00
C GLY A 85 1.17 11.41 5.92
N ASN A 86 1.80 11.11 4.78
CA ASN A 86 1.17 10.29 3.74
C ASN A 86 1.04 8.84 4.21
N SER A 87 -0.20 8.38 4.41
CA SER A 87 -0.47 7.03 4.95
C SER A 87 -0.09 5.89 4.00
N ASN A 88 -0.12 6.12 2.69
CA ASN A 88 0.33 5.13 1.71
C ASN A 88 1.86 4.98 1.75
N ALA A 89 2.58 6.08 1.94
CA ALA A 89 4.03 6.03 2.11
C ALA A 89 4.42 5.35 3.42
N GLN A 90 3.66 5.58 4.49
CA GLN A 90 3.86 4.90 5.78
C GLN A 90 3.67 3.38 5.65
N ASP A 91 2.64 2.93 4.93
CA ASP A 91 2.40 1.50 4.65
C ASP A 91 3.53 0.89 3.82
N ASN A 92 3.94 1.55 2.73
CA ASN A 92 5.05 1.09 1.89
C ASN A 92 6.37 1.04 2.66
N LEU A 93 6.65 2.04 3.49
CA LEU A 93 7.86 2.06 4.32
C LEU A 93 7.85 0.93 5.36
N GLY A 94 6.70 0.65 5.97
CA GLY A 94 6.51 -0.53 6.81
C GLY A 94 6.86 -1.83 6.07
N THR A 95 6.40 -1.96 4.83
CA THR A 95 6.71 -3.12 3.98
C THR A 95 8.20 -3.22 3.65
N CYS A 96 8.88 -2.10 3.39
CA CYS A 96 10.33 -2.08 3.19
C CYS A 96 11.08 -2.58 4.43
N TYR A 97 10.65 -2.20 5.65
CA TYR A 97 11.24 -2.69 6.88
C TYR A 97 10.95 -4.17 7.17
N ILE A 98 9.78 -4.70 6.79
CA ILE A 98 9.47 -6.15 6.90
C ILE A 98 10.40 -6.96 6.00
N SER A 99 10.58 -6.53 4.75
CA SER A 99 11.34 -7.28 3.75
C SER A 99 12.86 -7.04 3.80
N GLY A 100 13.31 -5.93 4.40
CA GLY A 100 14.70 -5.49 4.33
C GLY A 100 15.07 -4.94 2.94
N THR A 101 14.08 -4.52 2.14
CA THR A 101 14.31 -4.04 0.78
C THR A 101 14.68 -2.56 0.79
N GLY A 102 15.91 -2.25 0.37
CA GLY A 102 16.44 -0.88 0.36
C GLY A 102 16.81 -0.31 1.74
N VAL A 103 16.55 -1.07 2.81
CA VAL A 103 16.82 -0.72 4.19
C VAL A 103 17.10 -2.00 5.00
N GLU A 104 17.81 -1.90 6.11
CA GLU A 104 17.97 -3.03 7.02
C GLU A 104 16.61 -3.45 7.60
N GLN A 105 16.34 -4.77 7.60
CA GLN A 105 15.11 -5.34 8.14
C GLN A 105 14.92 -4.95 9.60
N ASN A 106 13.72 -4.49 9.96
CA ASN A 106 13.41 -4.09 11.32
C ASN A 106 11.90 -4.17 11.59
N MET A 107 11.49 -5.20 12.33
CA MET A 107 10.08 -5.48 12.60
C MET A 107 9.42 -4.43 13.50
N GLU A 108 10.15 -3.84 14.46
CA GLU A 108 9.61 -2.79 15.33
C GLU A 108 9.34 -1.51 14.53
N LYS A 109 10.22 -1.14 13.59
CA LYS A 109 10.00 0.01 12.71
C LYS A 109 8.84 -0.26 11.74
N ALA A 110 8.71 -1.48 11.23
CA ALA A 110 7.58 -1.85 10.37
C ALA A 110 6.25 -1.70 11.13
N PHE A 111 6.16 -2.28 12.33
CA PHE A 111 5.00 -2.15 13.21
C PHE A 111 4.67 -0.68 13.51
N TYR A 112 5.68 0.13 13.82
CA TYR A 112 5.51 1.57 14.06
C TYR A 112 4.87 2.28 12.86
N TRP A 113 5.37 2.05 11.65
CA TRP A 113 4.86 2.71 10.46
C TRP A 113 3.47 2.21 10.05
N TYR A 114 3.20 0.90 10.15
CA TYR A 114 1.86 0.36 9.93
C TYR A 114 0.84 0.93 10.93
N ASN A 115 1.22 1.07 12.19
CA ASN A 115 0.35 1.66 13.21
C ASN A 115 -0.02 3.10 12.86
N ARG A 116 0.96 3.92 12.45
CA ARG A 116 0.70 5.30 12.00
C ARG A 116 -0.21 5.36 10.78
N ALA A 117 0.04 4.53 9.78
CA ALA A 117 -0.79 4.45 8.58
C ALA A 117 -2.22 3.98 8.91
N ALA A 118 -2.37 2.99 9.79
CA ALA A 118 -3.65 2.47 10.26
C ALA A 118 -4.45 3.54 11.02
N ALA A 119 -3.78 4.33 11.88
CA ALA A 119 -4.39 5.46 12.58
C ALA A 119 -4.88 6.55 11.62
N ALA A 120 -4.24 6.72 10.46
CA ALA A 120 -4.68 7.61 9.38
C ALA A 120 -5.74 6.99 8.46
N GLY A 121 -6.27 5.80 8.81
CA GLY A 121 -7.35 5.15 8.05
C GLY A 121 -6.89 4.38 6.81
N ASN A 122 -5.63 3.97 6.72
CA ASN A 122 -5.16 3.14 5.61
C ASN A 122 -5.56 1.68 5.83
N ALA A 123 -6.45 1.16 4.97
CA ALA A 123 -6.97 -0.21 5.08
C ALA A 123 -5.90 -1.29 4.84
N SER A 124 -4.92 -1.05 3.96
CA SER A 124 -3.82 -1.97 3.73
C SER A 124 -2.92 -2.06 4.96
N ALA A 125 -2.60 -0.91 5.55
CA ALA A 125 -1.83 -0.86 6.78
C ALA A 125 -2.55 -1.52 7.97
N LEU A 126 -3.88 -1.38 8.09
CA LEU A 126 -4.68 -2.13 9.07
C LEU A 126 -4.54 -3.64 8.89
N ASN A 127 -4.60 -4.13 7.65
CA ASN A 127 -4.35 -5.55 7.39
C ASN A 127 -2.92 -5.95 7.78
N ASN A 128 -1.92 -5.17 7.41
CA ASN A 128 -0.52 -5.45 7.71
C ASN A 128 -0.25 -5.41 9.23
N LEU A 129 -0.85 -4.46 9.94
CA LEU A 129 -0.81 -4.39 11.40
C LEU A 129 -1.42 -5.65 12.04
N GLY A 130 -2.55 -6.13 11.50
CA GLY A 130 -3.15 -7.40 11.91
C GLY A 130 -2.23 -8.60 11.70
N LEU A 131 -1.45 -8.62 10.61
CA LEU A 131 -0.42 -9.63 10.38
C LEU A 131 0.71 -9.54 11.40
N CYS A 132 1.17 -8.33 11.74
CA CYS A 132 2.18 -8.13 12.78
C CYS A 132 1.71 -8.69 14.14
N TYR A 133 0.49 -8.39 14.57
CA TYR A 133 -0.06 -8.97 15.80
C TYR A 133 -0.19 -10.48 15.74
N ARG A 134 -0.67 -11.04 14.63
CA ARG A 134 -0.84 -12.49 14.48
C ARG A 134 0.48 -13.25 14.52
N ASN A 135 1.53 -12.69 13.95
CA ASN A 135 2.84 -13.33 13.83
C ASN A 135 3.80 -12.98 14.99
N GLY A 136 3.54 -11.90 15.74
CA GLY A 136 4.47 -11.37 16.74
C GLY A 136 5.63 -10.59 16.10
N GLU A 137 5.38 -9.91 14.98
CA GLU A 137 6.39 -9.14 14.24
C GLU A 137 6.44 -7.69 14.75
N GLY A 138 7.51 -7.32 15.45
CA GLY A 138 7.67 -5.99 16.06
C GLY A 138 6.76 -5.71 17.26
N THR A 139 5.96 -6.69 17.69
CA THR A 139 5.04 -6.64 18.83
C THR A 139 4.82 -8.06 19.35
N PRO A 140 4.45 -8.26 20.64
CA PRO A 140 4.00 -9.57 21.09
C PRO A 140 2.80 -10.07 20.27
N LYS A 141 2.75 -11.39 20.06
CA LYS A 141 1.64 -12.03 19.37
C LYS A 141 0.32 -11.79 20.12
N ASP A 142 -0.71 -11.35 19.37
CA ASP A 142 -2.06 -11.09 19.90
C ASP A 142 -3.11 -11.37 18.82
N ASP A 143 -3.73 -12.55 18.86
CA ASP A 143 -4.73 -12.95 17.88
C ASP A 143 -6.03 -12.11 17.99
N ILE A 144 -6.35 -11.55 19.18
CA ILE A 144 -7.52 -10.68 19.39
C ILE A 144 -7.30 -9.35 18.68
N MET A 145 -6.13 -8.73 18.89
CA MET A 145 -5.77 -7.49 18.18
C MET A 145 -5.65 -7.71 16.68
N ALA A 146 -5.13 -8.85 16.25
CA ALA A 146 -5.08 -9.22 14.84
C ALA A 146 -6.47 -9.25 14.19
N ALA A 147 -7.41 -9.98 14.82
CA ALA A 147 -8.80 -10.08 14.33
C ALA A 147 -9.49 -8.70 14.31
N ALA A 148 -9.28 -7.87 15.32
CA ALA A 148 -9.82 -6.50 15.35
C ALA A 148 -9.28 -5.62 14.22
N CYS A 149 -7.99 -5.71 13.91
CA CYS A 149 -7.37 -5.00 12.79
C CYS A 149 -7.93 -5.49 11.45
N PHE A 150 -8.04 -6.81 11.27
CA PHE A 150 -8.62 -7.39 10.06
C PHE A 150 -10.09 -6.99 9.89
N LEU A 151 -10.89 -6.95 10.98
CA LEU A 151 -12.29 -6.53 10.91
C LEU A 151 -12.39 -5.08 10.38
N LYS A 152 -11.66 -4.14 10.96
CA LYS A 152 -11.66 -2.75 10.50
C LYS A 152 -11.27 -2.62 9.03
N ALA A 153 -10.21 -3.31 8.61
CA ALA A 153 -9.77 -3.28 7.22
C ALA A 153 -10.78 -3.96 6.26
N ALA A 154 -11.43 -5.06 6.70
CA ALA A 154 -12.44 -5.78 5.94
C ALA A 154 -13.71 -4.95 5.71
N GLU A 155 -14.14 -4.18 6.73
CA GLU A 155 -15.24 -3.20 6.63
C GLU A 155 -14.91 -2.07 5.65
N MET A 156 -13.63 -1.71 5.50
CA MET A 156 -13.13 -0.78 4.48
C MET A 156 -12.93 -1.45 3.10
N ASN A 157 -13.50 -2.63 2.91
CA ASN A 157 -13.48 -3.39 1.66
C ASN A 157 -12.08 -3.89 1.21
N ASN A 158 -11.12 -4.05 2.13
CA ASN A 158 -9.82 -4.65 1.84
C ASN A 158 -9.96 -6.18 1.69
N ALA A 159 -9.74 -6.71 0.48
CA ALA A 159 -9.94 -8.13 0.17
C ALA A 159 -8.99 -9.05 0.95
N ASN A 160 -7.73 -8.63 1.20
CA ASN A 160 -6.78 -9.40 2.00
C ASN A 160 -7.27 -9.53 3.46
N ALA A 161 -7.77 -8.43 4.01
CA ALA A 161 -8.31 -8.41 5.37
C ALA A 161 -9.60 -9.23 5.49
N GLN A 162 -10.49 -9.18 4.50
CA GLN A 162 -11.69 -10.03 4.45
C GLN A 162 -11.33 -11.52 4.49
N TYR A 163 -10.33 -11.92 3.69
CA TYR A 163 -9.82 -13.28 3.71
C TYR A 163 -9.19 -13.63 5.07
N ASN A 164 -8.35 -12.77 5.62
CA ASN A 164 -7.71 -13.00 6.92
C ASN A 164 -8.73 -13.09 8.05
N LEU A 165 -9.74 -12.22 8.06
CA LEU A 165 -10.83 -12.24 9.05
C LEU A 165 -11.67 -13.52 8.92
N GLY A 166 -12.00 -13.92 7.68
CA GLY A 166 -12.70 -15.18 7.44
C GLY A 166 -11.94 -16.38 8.00
N ARG A 167 -10.61 -16.39 7.86
CA ARG A 167 -9.76 -17.42 8.49
C ARG A 167 -9.74 -17.33 10.01
N CYS A 168 -9.82 -16.13 10.59
CA CYS A 168 -9.94 -15.96 12.03
C CYS A 168 -11.22 -16.62 12.54
N TYR A 169 -12.36 -16.38 11.91
CA TYR A 169 -13.62 -17.04 12.25
C TYR A 169 -13.61 -18.54 11.99
N PHE A 170 -12.97 -19.01 10.93
CA PHE A 170 -12.89 -20.43 10.60
C PHE A 170 -12.12 -21.24 11.66
N HIS A 171 -11.02 -20.68 12.16
CA HIS A 171 -10.14 -21.35 13.11
C HIS A 171 -10.35 -20.93 14.58
N GLY A 172 -11.20 -19.95 14.86
CA GLY A 172 -11.37 -19.39 16.20
C GLY A 172 -10.14 -18.61 16.70
N LEU A 173 -9.46 -17.88 15.82
CA LEU A 173 -8.25 -17.12 16.16
C LEU A 173 -8.61 -15.68 16.55
N GLY A 174 -8.52 -15.37 17.83
CA GLY A 174 -8.87 -14.06 18.40
C GLY A 174 -10.36 -13.73 18.41
N VAL A 175 -11.19 -14.59 17.82
CA VAL A 175 -12.65 -14.54 17.80
C VAL A 175 -13.21 -15.95 17.98
N PRO A 176 -14.44 -16.12 18.52
CA PRO A 176 -15.10 -17.43 18.53
C PRO A 176 -15.21 -18.02 17.12
N CYS A 177 -15.05 -19.34 16.98
CA CYS A 177 -15.25 -20.04 15.71
C CYS A 177 -16.69 -19.85 15.23
N ASP A 178 -16.85 -19.34 13.98
CA ASP A 178 -18.15 -19.15 13.33
C ASP A 178 -17.98 -19.39 11.82
N LEU A 179 -18.43 -20.57 11.37
CA LEU A 179 -18.30 -20.98 9.97
C LEU A 179 -19.17 -20.14 9.03
N ALA A 180 -20.29 -19.59 9.52
CA ALA A 180 -21.16 -18.74 8.73
C ALA A 180 -20.49 -17.38 8.44
N LEU A 181 -19.93 -16.74 9.47
CA LEU A 181 -19.15 -15.52 9.31
C LEU A 181 -17.86 -15.76 8.51
N ALA A 182 -17.20 -16.91 8.72
CA ALA A 182 -16.02 -17.28 7.92
C ALA A 182 -16.36 -17.33 6.44
N GLN A 183 -17.45 -18.05 6.07
CA GLN A 183 -17.90 -18.16 4.70
C GLN A 183 -18.27 -16.78 4.11
N ALA A 184 -19.02 -15.97 4.86
CA ALA A 184 -19.45 -14.65 4.40
C ALA A 184 -18.25 -13.77 4.05
N TRP A 185 -17.24 -13.70 4.92
CA TRP A 185 -16.07 -12.87 4.67
C TRP A 185 -15.17 -13.41 3.55
N ILE A 186 -14.95 -14.74 3.49
CA ILE A 186 -14.16 -15.35 2.41
C ILE A 186 -14.87 -15.19 1.06
N THR A 187 -16.21 -15.29 1.01
CA THR A 187 -16.98 -15.02 -0.20
C THR A 187 -16.80 -13.58 -0.67
N LYS A 188 -16.86 -12.60 0.26
CA LYS A 188 -16.60 -11.19 -0.12
C LYS A 188 -15.20 -11.00 -0.73
N ALA A 189 -14.16 -11.63 -0.14
CA ALA A 189 -12.83 -11.58 -0.69
C ALA A 189 -12.75 -12.24 -2.09
N SER A 190 -13.38 -13.40 -2.26
CA SER A 190 -13.37 -14.13 -3.54
C SER A 190 -14.07 -13.36 -4.66
N THR A 191 -15.16 -12.65 -4.37
CA THR A 191 -15.87 -11.80 -5.36
C THR A 191 -15.03 -10.60 -5.82
N GLN A 192 -14.03 -10.19 -5.03
CA GLN A 192 -13.03 -9.20 -5.42
C GLN A 192 -11.83 -9.82 -6.17
N GLY A 193 -11.86 -11.12 -6.46
CA GLY A 193 -10.78 -11.82 -7.16
C GLY A 193 -9.61 -12.23 -6.27
N HIS A 194 -9.77 -12.25 -4.94
CA HIS A 194 -8.70 -12.68 -4.04
C HIS A 194 -8.42 -14.18 -4.21
N GLN A 195 -7.28 -14.51 -4.81
CA GLN A 195 -6.97 -15.86 -5.27
C GLN A 195 -7.02 -16.93 -4.17
N ASN A 196 -6.43 -16.63 -3.00
CA ASN A 196 -6.46 -17.59 -1.87
C ASN A 196 -7.87 -17.77 -1.29
N ALA A 197 -8.76 -16.77 -1.39
CA ALA A 197 -10.15 -16.94 -0.97
C ALA A 197 -10.92 -17.85 -1.93
N ILE A 198 -10.67 -17.72 -3.24
CA ILE A 198 -11.25 -18.58 -4.26
C ILE A 198 -10.82 -20.03 -4.03
N LEU A 199 -9.53 -20.30 -3.84
CA LEU A 199 -9.00 -21.63 -3.55
C LEU A 199 -9.58 -22.20 -2.25
N PHE A 200 -9.63 -21.37 -1.19
CA PHE A 200 -10.18 -21.79 0.10
C PHE A 200 -11.66 -22.22 0.00
N MET A 201 -12.47 -21.52 -0.81
CA MET A 201 -13.86 -21.89 -1.05
C MET A 201 -13.98 -23.21 -1.82
N GLN A 202 -13.07 -23.47 -2.79
CA GLN A 202 -13.01 -24.72 -3.54
C GLN A 202 -12.70 -25.88 -2.61
N ASP A 203 -11.64 -25.76 -1.80
CA ASP A 203 -11.17 -26.81 -0.88
C ASP A 203 -12.21 -27.19 0.18
N ASN A 204 -13.06 -26.23 0.57
CA ASN A 204 -14.13 -26.45 1.59
C ASN A 204 -15.51 -26.71 0.96
N ASN A 205 -15.61 -26.87 -0.36
CA ASN A 205 -16.87 -27.06 -1.11
C ASN A 205 -17.92 -25.96 -0.88
N TRP A 206 -17.50 -24.73 -0.55
CA TRP A 206 -18.40 -23.61 -0.27
C TRP A 206 -19.03 -23.00 -1.53
N GLN A 207 -18.61 -23.40 -2.71
CA GLN A 207 -19.21 -22.97 -3.99
C GLN A 207 -20.63 -23.51 -4.23
N GLN A 208 -21.03 -24.57 -3.53
CA GLN A 208 -22.34 -25.23 -3.69
C GLN A 208 -23.39 -24.75 -2.69
N LEU A 209 -23.02 -23.89 -1.75
CA LEU A 209 -23.96 -23.37 -0.77
C LEU A 209 -24.63 -22.09 -1.31
N PRO A 210 -25.98 -21.94 -1.17
CA PRO A 210 -26.64 -20.72 -1.55
C PRO A 210 -26.09 -19.53 -0.75
N PRO A 211 -26.07 -18.31 -1.32
CA PRO A 211 -25.71 -17.12 -0.57
C PRO A 211 -26.61 -17.02 0.67
N MET A 212 -25.99 -16.84 1.84
CA MET A 212 -26.75 -16.70 3.08
C MET A 212 -27.61 -15.44 3.05
N PRO A 213 -28.82 -15.45 3.63
CA PRO A 213 -29.75 -14.35 3.63
C PRO A 213 -29.22 -13.07 4.28
#